data_6388bdbca2ea866205cc5c2593fe738f
#
_entry.id   6388bdbca2ea866205cc5c2593fe738f
#
_cell.length_a   1.000
_cell.length_b   1.000
_cell.length_c   1.000
_cell.angle_alpha   90.00
_cell.angle_beta   90.00
_cell.angle_gamma   90.00
#
_symmetry.space_group_name_H-M   'P 1'
#
loop_
_entity.id
_entity.type
_entity.pdbx_description
1 polymer ?
#
loop_
_entity_poly.entity_id
_entity_poly.type
_entity_poly.pdbx_seq_one_letter_code
_entity_poly.pdbx_strand_id
1 'polypeptide(L)'
;HLPDLPSVMEDEIDKREGQLWVGWSLECEENYSWTKDPEFRESFDLWMGYHQEDDIVYPYYGPDYGKMLVTARREKPYKKKACMFISSDMNRSHRQEYLKELMQYTDIDSYGKLYRNCELPVEDRGRDTLLSVIGDYQFVISFENAIGKDYVTEKFFNPLLAGTVPVYLGAPNIREFAPGENCFLDICTFDSPEGVAAFMNQCYDDEALYERFYA
;
A
#
# COMPACT_ATOMS: atom_id res chain seq x y z
N HIS A 1 -7.27 17.00 -7.55
CA HIS A 1 -8.09 16.05 -6.79
C HIS A 1 -9.31 15.69 -7.62
N LEU A 2 -9.41 14.47 -8.06
CA LEU A 2 -10.34 13.95 -9.06
C LEU A 2 -11.82 13.70 -8.65
N PRO A 3 -12.33 14.01 -7.44
CA PRO A 3 -13.77 13.90 -7.16
C PRO A 3 -14.65 14.77 -8.06
N ASP A 4 -14.08 15.83 -8.63
CA ASP A 4 -14.83 16.87 -9.37
C ASP A 4 -14.63 16.80 -10.89
N LEU A 5 -13.97 15.75 -11.42
CA LEU A 5 -13.68 15.66 -12.84
C LEU A 5 -14.92 15.61 -13.75
N PRO A 6 -16.03 14.93 -13.37
CA PRO A 6 -17.25 15.00 -14.17
C PRO A 6 -17.76 16.43 -14.36
N SER A 7 -17.64 17.30 -13.35
CA SER A 7 -18.10 18.70 -13.44
C SER A 7 -17.16 19.59 -14.27
N VAL A 8 -15.87 19.26 -14.32
CA VAL A 8 -14.89 20.01 -15.17
C VAL A 8 -15.04 19.66 -16.65
N MET A 9 -15.53 18.45 -16.98
CA MET A 9 -15.80 18.04 -18.36
C MET A 9 -17.15 18.52 -18.90
N GLU A 10 -18.01 19.14 -18.06
CA GLU A 10 -19.22 19.84 -18.52
C GLU A 10 -18.89 21.16 -19.24
N ASP A 11 -17.70 21.72 -19.02
CA ASP A 11 -17.19 22.81 -19.84
C ASP A 11 -16.71 22.23 -21.19
N GLU A 12 -17.32 22.63 -22.30
CA GLU A 12 -16.90 22.27 -23.66
C GLU A 12 -15.46 22.74 -23.91
N ILE A 13 -14.50 21.87 -23.59
CA ILE A 13 -13.09 22.13 -23.91
C ILE A 13 -12.82 21.58 -25.31
N ASP A 14 -12.68 22.47 -26.27
CA ASP A 14 -12.34 22.13 -27.65
C ASP A 14 -10.93 21.53 -27.74
N LYS A 15 -10.84 20.31 -28.23
CA LYS A 15 -9.57 19.65 -28.53
C LYS A 15 -8.95 20.29 -29.79
N ARG A 16 -7.69 20.75 -29.67
CA ARG A 16 -6.95 21.33 -30.78
C ARG A 16 -6.43 20.25 -31.72
N GLU A 17 -6.25 20.57 -33.00
CA GLU A 17 -5.64 19.65 -33.95
C GLU A 17 -4.26 19.20 -33.48
N GLY A 18 -4.02 17.88 -33.48
CA GLY A 18 -2.78 17.28 -33.01
C GLY A 18 -2.61 17.22 -31.50
N GLN A 19 -3.57 17.67 -30.70
CA GLN A 19 -3.55 17.57 -29.26
C GLN A 19 -3.98 16.16 -28.81
N LEU A 20 -3.20 15.55 -27.91
CA LEU A 20 -3.58 14.31 -27.22
C LEU A 20 -4.10 14.64 -25.82
N TRP A 21 -5.22 14.04 -25.45
CA TRP A 21 -5.74 14.09 -24.11
C TRP A 21 -5.37 12.81 -23.38
N VAL A 22 -4.75 12.96 -22.20
CA VAL A 22 -4.36 11.86 -21.33
C VAL A 22 -5.22 11.90 -20.08
N GLY A 23 -6.05 10.89 -19.88
CA GLY A 23 -6.71 10.65 -18.60
C GLY A 23 -5.70 10.09 -17.60
N TRP A 24 -5.70 10.63 -16.37
CA TRP A 24 -4.76 10.18 -15.34
C TRP A 24 -5.46 9.96 -14.00
N SER A 25 -5.38 8.72 -13.49
CA SER A 25 -5.83 8.39 -12.14
C SER A 25 -4.89 7.38 -11.49
N LEU A 26 -4.54 7.63 -10.23
CA LEU A 26 -3.82 6.69 -9.37
C LEU A 26 -4.69 6.17 -8.22
N GLU A 27 -5.92 6.66 -8.10
CA GLU A 27 -6.85 6.17 -7.07
C GLU A 27 -7.57 4.91 -7.54
N CYS A 28 -7.82 4.01 -6.59
CA CYS A 28 -8.54 2.78 -6.87
C CYS A 28 -9.94 3.08 -7.42
N GLU A 29 -10.29 2.43 -8.49
CA GLU A 29 -11.60 2.54 -9.15
C GLU A 29 -12.77 2.07 -8.26
N GLU A 30 -12.52 1.26 -7.24
CA GLU A 30 -13.52 0.93 -6.21
C GLU A 30 -13.87 2.14 -5.33
N ASN A 31 -12.96 3.11 -5.21
CA ASN A 31 -13.22 4.38 -4.55
C ASN A 31 -13.92 5.38 -5.49
N TYR A 32 -13.62 5.31 -6.79
CA TYR A 32 -14.08 6.24 -7.83
C TYR A 32 -14.61 5.48 -9.04
N SER A 33 -15.83 4.93 -8.92
CA SER A 33 -16.45 4.02 -9.90
C SER A 33 -16.61 4.60 -11.31
N TRP A 34 -16.66 5.92 -11.44
CA TRP A 34 -16.70 6.60 -12.73
C TRP A 34 -15.43 6.39 -13.59
N THR A 35 -14.29 6.06 -12.96
CA THR A 35 -13.06 5.71 -13.70
C THR A 35 -13.14 4.37 -14.41
N LYS A 36 -14.16 3.53 -14.09
CA LYS A 36 -14.49 2.28 -14.81
C LYS A 36 -15.38 2.50 -16.00
N ASP A 37 -16.03 3.66 -16.12
CA ASP A 37 -16.98 3.94 -17.18
C ASP A 37 -16.25 3.96 -18.54
N PRO A 38 -16.59 3.07 -19.50
CA PRO A 38 -15.96 3.03 -20.80
C PRO A 38 -16.15 4.34 -21.58
N GLU A 39 -17.33 4.97 -21.53
CA GLU A 39 -17.60 6.23 -22.23
C GLU A 39 -16.71 7.35 -21.68
N PHE A 40 -16.50 7.37 -20.35
CA PHE A 40 -15.60 8.33 -19.73
C PHE A 40 -14.15 8.08 -20.17
N ARG A 41 -13.68 6.83 -20.16
CA ARG A 41 -12.30 6.49 -20.57
C ARG A 41 -12.06 6.76 -22.06
N GLU A 42 -13.02 6.48 -22.93
CA GLU A 42 -12.98 6.72 -24.38
C GLU A 42 -12.93 8.21 -24.73
N SER A 43 -13.24 9.13 -23.79
CA SER A 43 -13.09 10.56 -24.00
C SER A 43 -11.62 11.02 -24.04
N PHE A 44 -10.69 10.16 -23.64
CA PHE A 44 -9.24 10.39 -23.68
C PHE A 44 -8.58 9.59 -24.81
N ASP A 45 -7.49 10.11 -25.38
CA ASP A 45 -6.71 9.38 -26.39
C ASP A 45 -5.82 8.31 -25.76
N LEU A 46 -5.36 8.54 -24.52
CA LEU A 46 -4.53 7.65 -23.73
C LEU A 46 -4.97 7.70 -22.27
N TRP A 47 -4.82 6.57 -21.60
CA TRP A 47 -5.04 6.49 -20.17
C TRP A 47 -3.73 6.19 -19.42
N MET A 48 -3.44 6.96 -18.38
CA MET A 48 -2.29 6.76 -17.49
C MET A 48 -2.78 6.38 -16.10
N GLY A 49 -2.36 5.23 -15.60
CA GLY A 49 -2.80 4.73 -14.31
C GLY A 49 -1.88 3.65 -13.74
N TYR A 50 -2.37 2.96 -12.74
CA TYR A 50 -1.63 1.92 -12.03
C TYR A 50 -1.86 0.51 -12.62
N HIS A 51 -2.87 0.32 -13.46
CA HIS A 51 -3.12 -0.97 -14.09
C HIS A 51 -2.00 -1.33 -15.08
N GLN A 52 -1.62 -2.60 -15.09
CA GLN A 52 -0.60 -3.10 -16.01
C GLN A 52 -1.07 -3.05 -17.49
N GLU A 53 -2.37 -2.89 -17.71
CA GLU A 53 -3.02 -2.84 -19.04
C GLU A 53 -3.28 -1.40 -19.51
N ASP A 54 -2.99 -0.36 -18.69
CA ASP A 54 -3.14 1.04 -19.08
C ASP A 54 -2.14 1.42 -20.19
N ASP A 55 -2.50 2.38 -21.05
CA ASP A 55 -1.62 2.84 -22.14
C ASP A 55 -0.28 3.36 -21.61
N ILE A 56 -0.32 4.00 -20.43
CA ILE A 56 0.86 4.48 -19.72
C ILE A 56 0.79 3.95 -18.29
N VAL A 57 1.58 2.93 -18.00
CA VAL A 57 1.65 2.36 -16.66
C VAL A 57 2.46 3.27 -15.75
N TYR A 58 1.82 3.76 -14.67
CA TYR A 58 2.45 4.59 -13.65
C TYR A 58 2.34 3.90 -12.27
N PRO A 59 3.27 3.01 -11.93
CA PRO A 59 3.23 2.26 -10.69
C PRO A 59 3.57 3.12 -9.48
N TYR A 60 3.14 2.72 -8.29
CA TYR A 60 3.46 3.40 -7.03
C TYR A 60 4.92 3.22 -6.56
N TYR A 61 5.69 2.40 -7.25
CA TYR A 61 7.14 2.30 -7.04
C TYR A 61 7.89 3.09 -8.12
N GLY A 62 8.95 3.78 -7.70
CA GLY A 62 9.77 4.57 -8.63
C GLY A 62 10.71 3.70 -9.48
N PRO A 63 11.33 4.26 -10.53
CA PRO A 63 12.20 3.53 -11.45
C PRO A 63 13.44 2.92 -10.79
N ASP A 64 13.86 3.44 -9.65
CA ASP A 64 15.00 2.92 -8.88
C ASP A 64 14.63 1.89 -7.81
N TYR A 65 13.35 1.46 -7.76
CA TYR A 65 12.86 0.54 -6.73
C TYR A 65 13.70 -0.74 -6.62
N GLY A 66 14.01 -1.38 -7.74
CA GLY A 66 14.84 -2.58 -7.74
C GLY A 66 16.25 -2.37 -7.15
N LYS A 67 16.88 -1.22 -7.42
CA LYS A 67 18.18 -0.86 -6.83
C LYS A 67 18.06 -0.61 -5.33
N MET A 68 16.99 0.06 -4.91
CA MET A 68 16.74 0.35 -3.51
C MET A 68 16.49 -0.92 -2.72
N LEU A 69 15.77 -1.91 -3.27
CA LEU A 69 15.56 -3.21 -2.63
C LEU A 69 16.86 -3.96 -2.35
N VAL A 70 17.79 -3.96 -3.29
CA VAL A 70 19.10 -4.64 -3.12
C VAL A 70 19.90 -4.03 -1.95
N THR A 71 19.69 -2.74 -1.66
CA THR A 71 20.38 -2.02 -0.59
C THR A 71 19.57 -1.95 0.71
N ALA A 72 18.32 -2.39 0.70
CA ALA A 72 17.39 -2.27 1.82
C ALA A 72 17.70 -3.22 2.99
N ARG A 73 18.62 -4.17 2.83
CA ARG A 73 18.96 -5.14 3.87
C ARG A 73 19.52 -4.43 5.09
N ARG A 74 18.75 -4.43 6.18
CA ARG A 74 19.14 -3.81 7.44
C ARG A 74 19.80 -4.80 8.39
N GLU A 75 20.71 -4.24 9.22
CA GLU A 75 21.26 -4.97 10.35
C GLU A 75 20.17 -5.19 11.42
N LYS A 76 20.14 -6.40 11.96
CA LYS A 76 19.27 -6.78 13.09
C LYS A 76 19.96 -6.52 14.43
N PRO A 77 19.25 -6.45 15.54
CA PRO A 77 17.83 -6.81 15.74
C PRO A 77 16.86 -5.67 15.53
N TYR A 78 15.62 -5.99 15.13
CA TYR A 78 14.51 -5.04 15.17
C TYR A 78 14.16 -4.69 16.61
N LYS A 79 13.86 -3.42 16.85
CA LYS A 79 13.60 -2.92 18.22
C LYS A 79 12.16 -3.08 18.65
N LYS A 80 11.24 -3.19 17.67
CA LYS A 80 9.79 -3.15 17.88
C LYS A 80 9.06 -4.18 17.02
N LYS A 81 7.84 -4.53 17.43
CA LYS A 81 7.04 -5.60 16.81
C LYS A 81 6.35 -5.18 15.52
N ALA A 82 5.30 -4.34 15.61
CA ALA A 82 4.53 -3.90 14.45
C ALA A 82 4.14 -2.43 14.52
N CYS A 83 3.97 -1.80 13.35
CA CYS A 83 3.42 -0.44 13.25
C CYS A 83 2.53 -0.24 12.03
N MET A 84 1.83 0.91 12.00
CA MET A 84 1.06 1.40 10.86
C MET A 84 1.04 2.92 10.74
N PHE A 85 0.82 3.40 9.49
CA PHE A 85 0.73 4.82 9.14
C PHE A 85 -0.55 5.15 8.37
N ILE A 86 -1.68 4.54 8.72
CA ILE A 86 -2.94 4.72 8.01
C ILE A 86 -3.62 6.02 8.46
N SER A 87 -3.79 6.97 7.55
CA SER A 87 -4.41 8.27 7.82
C SER A 87 -5.71 8.54 7.07
N SER A 88 -5.97 7.81 5.98
CA SER A 88 -7.20 7.92 5.20
C SER A 88 -8.34 7.16 5.89
N ASP A 89 -9.52 7.78 5.92
CA ASP A 89 -10.78 7.19 6.40
C ASP A 89 -11.50 6.32 5.34
N MET A 90 -10.99 6.30 4.10
CA MET A 90 -11.48 5.39 3.07
C MET A 90 -11.34 3.94 3.51
N ASN A 91 -12.44 3.16 3.40
CA ASN A 91 -12.55 1.82 3.97
C ASN A 91 -13.27 0.80 3.05
N ARG A 92 -13.10 0.92 1.74
CA ARG A 92 -13.69 -0.04 0.78
C ARG A 92 -13.13 -1.46 0.91
N SER A 93 -11.95 -1.59 1.52
CA SER A 93 -11.33 -2.88 1.85
C SER A 93 -11.78 -3.46 3.19
N HIS A 94 -12.63 -2.77 3.95
CA HIS A 94 -13.01 -3.13 5.32
C HIS A 94 -11.82 -3.24 6.28
N ARG A 95 -10.71 -2.54 5.97
CA ARG A 95 -9.47 -2.60 6.76
C ARG A 95 -9.63 -2.10 8.19
N GLN A 96 -10.57 -1.17 8.45
CA GLN A 96 -10.76 -0.60 9.78
C GLN A 96 -11.30 -1.64 10.76
N GLU A 97 -12.30 -2.40 10.34
CA GLU A 97 -12.91 -3.46 11.15
C GLU A 97 -11.87 -4.56 11.44
N TYR A 98 -11.15 -4.98 10.42
CA TYR A 98 -10.09 -5.98 10.55
C TYR A 98 -8.98 -5.52 11.52
N LEU A 99 -8.51 -4.27 11.38
CA LEU A 99 -7.49 -3.70 12.26
C LEU A 99 -7.95 -3.59 13.70
N LYS A 100 -9.20 -3.16 13.92
CA LYS A 100 -9.77 -3.07 15.26
C LYS A 100 -9.77 -4.41 15.98
N GLU A 101 -9.99 -5.50 15.25
CA GLU A 101 -9.94 -6.86 15.78
C GLU A 101 -8.50 -7.32 15.97
N LEU A 102 -7.62 -7.16 14.95
CA LEU A 102 -6.22 -7.55 15.01
C LEU A 102 -5.49 -6.93 16.21
N MET A 103 -5.74 -5.66 16.50
CA MET A 103 -5.15 -4.92 17.63
C MET A 103 -5.60 -5.43 19.01
N GLN A 104 -6.57 -6.34 19.10
CA GLN A 104 -6.93 -7.02 20.36
C GLN A 104 -5.97 -8.16 20.71
N TYR A 105 -5.25 -8.69 19.72
CA TYR A 105 -4.42 -9.89 19.86
C TYR A 105 -2.91 -9.64 19.73
N THR A 106 -2.52 -8.47 19.20
CA THR A 106 -1.11 -8.08 19.05
C THR A 106 -0.92 -6.59 19.18
N ASP A 107 0.24 -6.17 19.70
CA ASP A 107 0.59 -4.75 19.84
C ASP A 107 0.97 -4.14 18.49
N ILE A 108 0.30 -3.04 18.10
CA ILE A 108 0.57 -2.28 16.89
C ILE A 108 0.67 -0.81 17.23
N ASP A 109 1.84 -0.20 16.99
CA ASP A 109 2.04 1.24 17.11
C ASP A 109 1.39 1.94 15.91
N SER A 110 0.38 2.79 16.15
CA SER A 110 -0.28 3.57 15.11
C SER A 110 0.17 5.02 15.13
N TYR A 111 0.88 5.45 14.09
CA TYR A 111 1.32 6.82 13.84
C TYR A 111 0.34 7.62 12.99
N GLY A 112 -0.50 6.93 12.21
CA GLY A 112 -1.52 7.53 11.35
C GLY A 112 -2.72 8.08 12.16
N LYS A 113 -3.75 8.57 11.45
CA LYS A 113 -4.99 9.04 12.11
C LYS A 113 -5.83 7.87 12.62
N LEU A 114 -5.80 6.73 11.89
CA LEU A 114 -6.59 5.56 12.25
C LEU A 114 -6.01 4.90 13.50
N TYR A 115 -6.82 4.85 14.58
CA TYR A 115 -6.45 4.23 15.88
C TYR A 115 -5.12 4.73 16.45
N ARG A 116 -4.79 6.00 16.25
CA ARG A 116 -3.54 6.61 16.71
C ARG A 116 -3.30 6.38 18.20
N ASN A 117 -2.14 5.81 18.53
CA ASN A 117 -1.76 5.49 19.91
C ASN A 117 -0.31 5.91 20.24
N CYS A 118 0.44 6.45 19.27
CA CYS A 118 1.80 6.92 19.49
C CYS A 118 2.12 8.16 18.64
N GLU A 119 3.17 8.88 19.04
CA GLU A 119 3.69 10.05 18.35
C GLU A 119 4.98 9.69 17.60
N LEU A 120 5.25 10.42 16.50
CA LEU A 120 6.51 10.27 15.77
C LEU A 120 7.69 10.58 16.69
N PRO A 121 8.74 9.74 16.70
CA PRO A 121 9.92 9.94 17.56
C PRO A 121 10.83 11.07 17.07
N VAL A 122 10.61 11.58 15.86
CA VAL A 122 11.39 12.62 15.19
C VAL A 122 10.47 13.57 14.42
N GLU A 123 10.99 14.74 14.04
CA GLU A 123 10.30 15.68 13.17
C GLU A 123 9.92 15.00 11.82
N ASP A 124 8.68 15.21 11.38
CA ASP A 124 8.21 14.67 10.11
C ASP A 124 8.83 15.39 8.91
N ARG A 125 9.61 14.66 8.13
CA ARG A 125 10.23 15.07 6.87
C ARG A 125 9.70 14.26 5.69
N GLY A 126 8.48 13.71 5.83
CA GLY A 126 7.82 12.92 4.81
C GLY A 126 8.38 11.49 4.71
N ARG A 127 8.64 11.03 3.48
CA ARG A 127 9.00 9.64 3.20
C ARG A 127 10.25 9.16 3.95
N ASP A 128 11.27 10.00 4.10
CA ASP A 128 12.51 9.62 4.79
C ASP A 128 12.26 9.31 6.27
N THR A 129 11.42 10.13 6.93
CA THR A 129 10.98 9.86 8.30
C THR A 129 10.19 8.57 8.37
N LEU A 130 9.23 8.38 7.47
CA LEU A 130 8.45 7.15 7.38
C LEU A 130 9.36 5.92 7.30
N LEU A 131 10.25 5.86 6.29
CA LEU A 131 11.16 4.73 6.08
C LEU A 131 12.08 4.49 7.29
N SER A 132 12.57 5.56 7.92
CA SER A 132 13.40 5.46 9.12
C SER A 132 12.63 4.85 10.29
N VAL A 133 11.39 5.30 10.53
CA VAL A 133 10.57 4.84 11.66
C VAL A 133 10.13 3.39 11.45
N ILE A 134 9.55 3.06 10.29
CA ILE A 134 9.07 1.70 10.01
C ILE A 134 10.19 0.67 10.01
N GLY A 135 11.40 1.07 9.65
CA GLY A 135 12.57 0.19 9.63
C GLY A 135 13.04 -0.30 11.02
N ASP A 136 12.49 0.23 12.10
CA ASP A 136 12.73 -0.27 13.47
C ASP A 136 11.77 -1.42 13.85
N TYR A 137 10.80 -1.75 12.98
CA TYR A 137 9.77 -2.75 13.23
C TYR A 137 9.99 -4.04 12.42
N GLN A 138 9.55 -5.16 12.96
CA GLN A 138 9.51 -6.43 12.23
C GLN A 138 8.42 -6.40 11.16
N PHE A 139 7.21 -5.92 11.53
CA PHE A 139 6.07 -5.88 10.63
C PHE A 139 5.52 -4.48 10.46
N VAL A 140 5.03 -4.20 9.26
CA VAL A 140 4.26 -2.97 8.95
C VAL A 140 2.92 -3.35 8.38
N ILE A 141 1.85 -2.86 8.99
CA ILE A 141 0.49 -3.06 8.48
C ILE A 141 0.31 -2.26 7.19
N SER A 142 0.16 -2.97 6.10
CA SER A 142 0.14 -2.50 4.72
C SER A 142 -1.22 -2.75 4.07
N PHE A 143 -2.28 -2.23 4.69
CA PHE A 143 -3.65 -2.43 4.25
C PHE A 143 -4.07 -1.31 3.30
N GLU A 144 -4.44 -1.67 2.08
CA GLU A 144 -4.98 -0.74 1.11
C GLU A 144 -6.36 -0.22 1.52
N ASN A 145 -6.75 0.93 1.02
CA ASN A 145 -8.06 1.53 1.33
C ASN A 145 -9.20 0.90 0.50
N ALA A 146 -8.86 0.20 -0.57
CA ALA A 146 -9.76 -0.55 -1.43
C ALA A 146 -9.06 -1.80 -1.97
N ILE A 147 -9.83 -2.79 -2.41
CA ILE A 147 -9.33 -4.02 -3.03
C ILE A 147 -9.60 -3.93 -4.53
N GLY A 148 -8.55 -3.82 -5.32
CA GLY A 148 -8.62 -3.77 -6.79
C GLY A 148 -7.44 -4.50 -7.43
N LYS A 149 -7.64 -5.06 -8.63
CA LYS A 149 -6.55 -5.64 -9.41
C LYS A 149 -5.48 -4.57 -9.66
N ASP A 150 -4.22 -4.90 -9.54
CA ASP A 150 -3.05 -4.02 -9.74
C ASP A 150 -2.93 -2.84 -8.74
N TYR A 151 -3.92 -2.65 -7.84
CA TYR A 151 -3.88 -1.54 -6.89
C TYR A 151 -2.95 -1.88 -5.72
N VAL A 152 -1.66 -1.73 -5.97
CA VAL A 152 -0.57 -1.94 -5.00
C VAL A 152 0.17 -0.64 -4.81
N THR A 153 0.03 -0.03 -3.61
CA THR A 153 0.53 1.31 -3.37
C THR A 153 1.84 1.34 -2.58
N GLU A 154 2.29 2.53 -2.24
CA GLU A 154 3.47 2.74 -1.38
C GLU A 154 3.39 1.99 -0.05
N LYS A 155 2.20 1.60 0.39
CA LYS A 155 2.01 0.83 1.63
C LYS A 155 2.68 -0.53 1.59
N PHE A 156 2.69 -1.17 0.41
CA PHE A 156 3.41 -2.42 0.19
C PHE A 156 4.91 -2.19 -0.03
N PHE A 157 5.26 -1.20 -0.84
CA PHE A 157 6.65 -1.00 -1.28
C PHE A 157 7.53 -0.35 -0.22
N ASN A 158 7.01 0.61 0.57
CA ASN A 158 7.82 1.28 1.60
C ASN A 158 8.36 0.33 2.69
N PRO A 159 7.57 -0.62 3.25
CA PRO A 159 8.12 -1.62 4.17
C PRO A 159 9.29 -2.43 3.58
N LEU A 160 9.14 -2.89 2.34
CA LEU A 160 10.21 -3.64 1.66
C LEU A 160 11.48 -2.79 1.51
N LEU A 161 11.34 -1.50 1.17
CA LEU A 161 12.47 -0.57 1.10
C LEU A 161 13.11 -0.29 2.47
N ALA A 162 12.32 -0.33 3.53
CA ALA A 162 12.82 -0.18 4.89
C ALA A 162 13.42 -1.47 5.47
N GLY A 163 13.35 -2.59 4.73
CA GLY A 163 13.84 -3.90 5.17
C GLY A 163 12.98 -4.50 6.27
N THR A 164 11.67 -4.34 6.21
CA THR A 164 10.67 -4.86 7.15
C THR A 164 9.58 -5.61 6.37
N VAL A 165 8.82 -6.46 7.03
CA VAL A 165 7.83 -7.32 6.39
C VAL A 165 6.46 -6.64 6.35
N PRO A 166 5.87 -6.37 5.17
CA PRO A 166 4.50 -5.90 5.06
C PRO A 166 3.52 -6.99 5.46
N VAL A 167 2.56 -6.67 6.34
CA VAL A 167 1.34 -7.45 6.57
C VAL A 167 0.28 -6.88 5.66
N TYR A 168 -0.11 -7.62 4.62
CA TYR A 168 -0.79 -7.06 3.46
C TYR A 168 -2.26 -7.44 3.34
N LEU A 169 -3.09 -6.43 3.04
CA LEU A 169 -4.46 -6.56 2.55
C LEU A 169 -4.63 -5.62 1.35
N GLY A 170 -4.98 -6.14 0.17
CA GLY A 170 -5.17 -5.28 -1.02
C GLY A 170 -5.38 -6.09 -2.29
N ALA A 171 -4.61 -5.78 -3.33
CA ALA A 171 -4.74 -6.36 -4.65
C ALA A 171 -4.71 -7.90 -4.65
N PRO A 172 -5.68 -8.55 -5.31
CA PRO A 172 -5.74 -10.02 -5.37
C PRO A 172 -4.54 -10.64 -6.11
N ASN A 173 -3.89 -9.86 -6.97
CA ASN A 173 -2.70 -10.27 -7.72
C ASN A 173 -1.39 -9.72 -7.13
N ILE A 174 -1.34 -9.47 -5.83
CA ILE A 174 -0.15 -8.91 -5.13
C ILE A 174 1.15 -9.68 -5.43
N ARG A 175 1.06 -10.99 -5.67
CA ARG A 175 2.23 -11.83 -5.96
C ARG A 175 2.96 -11.45 -7.25
N GLU A 176 2.29 -10.79 -8.20
CA GLU A 176 2.91 -10.26 -9.43
C GLU A 176 3.81 -9.04 -9.16
N PHE A 177 3.60 -8.37 -8.03
CA PHE A 177 4.35 -7.18 -7.60
C PHE A 177 5.41 -7.50 -6.53
N ALA A 178 5.34 -8.68 -5.95
CA ALA A 178 6.22 -9.09 -4.87
C ALA A 178 7.63 -9.42 -5.41
N PRO A 179 8.72 -8.91 -4.81
CA PRO A 179 10.08 -9.20 -5.26
C PRO A 179 10.55 -10.62 -4.94
N GLY A 180 9.80 -11.38 -4.14
CA GLY A 180 10.09 -12.76 -3.75
C GLY A 180 8.86 -13.47 -3.23
N GLU A 181 8.92 -14.79 -3.13
CA GLU A 181 7.75 -15.62 -2.76
C GLU A 181 7.26 -15.36 -1.32
N ASN A 182 8.18 -15.10 -0.40
CA ASN A 182 7.89 -15.00 1.03
C ASN A 182 8.13 -13.59 1.60
N CYS A 183 8.21 -12.55 0.78
CA CYS A 183 8.60 -11.22 1.25
C CYS A 183 7.51 -10.43 1.99
N PHE A 184 6.32 -10.99 2.18
CA PHE A 184 5.20 -10.36 2.89
C PHE A 184 4.29 -11.38 3.55
N LEU A 185 3.50 -10.96 4.51
CA LEU A 185 2.45 -11.74 5.14
C LEU A 185 1.09 -11.38 4.52
N ASP A 186 0.53 -12.30 3.74
CA ASP A 186 -0.78 -12.16 3.13
C ASP A 186 -1.85 -12.57 4.12
N ILE A 187 -2.65 -11.61 4.61
CA ILE A 187 -3.71 -11.92 5.59
C ILE A 187 -4.83 -12.80 5.01
N CYS A 188 -5.00 -12.82 3.69
CA CYS A 188 -5.99 -13.66 3.02
C CYS A 188 -5.67 -15.16 3.11
N THR A 189 -4.48 -15.52 3.58
CA THR A 189 -4.08 -16.92 3.83
C THR A 189 -4.45 -17.42 5.25
N PHE A 190 -5.07 -16.56 6.06
CA PHE A 190 -5.51 -16.87 7.41
C PHE A 190 -7.03 -16.81 7.53
N ASP A 191 -7.58 -17.61 8.44
CA ASP A 191 -9.03 -17.69 8.67
C ASP A 191 -9.55 -16.48 9.47
N SER A 192 -8.69 -15.80 10.22
CA SER A 192 -9.11 -14.71 11.12
C SER A 192 -7.96 -13.74 11.49
N PRO A 193 -8.28 -12.51 11.97
CA PRO A 193 -7.29 -11.60 12.55
C PRO A 193 -6.52 -12.19 13.74
N GLU A 194 -7.17 -13.03 14.55
CA GLU A 194 -6.51 -13.76 15.64
C GLU A 194 -5.40 -14.70 15.12
N GLY A 195 -5.67 -15.41 14.01
CA GLY A 195 -4.68 -16.29 13.37
C GLY A 195 -3.46 -15.52 12.85
N VAL A 196 -3.69 -14.33 12.23
CA VAL A 196 -2.62 -13.43 11.79
C VAL A 196 -1.79 -12.97 12.98
N ALA A 197 -2.45 -12.50 14.06
CA ALA A 197 -1.78 -12.05 15.27
C ALA A 197 -0.97 -13.17 15.94
N ALA A 198 -1.52 -14.39 16.00
CA ALA A 198 -0.82 -15.55 16.57
C ALA A 198 0.46 -15.86 15.79
N PHE A 199 0.41 -15.83 14.45
CA PHE A 199 1.58 -16.02 13.60
C PHE A 199 2.62 -14.90 13.79
N MET A 200 2.19 -13.62 13.78
CA MET A 200 3.07 -12.49 14.05
C MET A 200 3.75 -12.63 15.42
N ASN A 201 2.99 -13.00 16.46
CA ASN A 201 3.53 -13.21 17.82
C ASN A 201 4.55 -14.36 17.87
N GLN A 202 4.35 -15.45 17.12
CA GLN A 202 5.35 -16.51 16.98
C GLN A 202 6.65 -15.99 16.34
N CYS A 203 6.54 -15.17 15.28
CA CYS A 203 7.70 -14.57 14.63
C CYS A 203 8.48 -13.60 15.54
N TYR A 204 7.83 -12.99 16.54
CA TYR A 204 8.53 -12.14 17.51
C TYR A 204 9.47 -12.95 18.43
N ASP A 205 9.09 -14.16 18.73
CA ASP A 205 9.81 -15.06 19.65
C ASP A 205 10.73 -16.04 18.91
N ASP A 206 10.51 -16.27 17.60
CA ASP A 206 11.28 -17.19 16.75
C ASP A 206 11.91 -16.44 15.56
N GLU A 207 13.16 -16.05 15.72
CA GLU A 207 13.92 -15.35 14.67
C GLU A 207 14.06 -16.19 13.40
N ALA A 208 14.21 -17.50 13.51
CA ALA A 208 14.34 -18.38 12.35
C ALA A 208 13.05 -18.46 11.54
N LEU A 209 11.89 -18.37 12.22
CA LEU A 209 10.60 -18.27 11.53
C LEU A 209 10.47 -16.93 10.80
N TYR A 210 10.84 -15.83 11.46
CA TYR A 210 10.81 -14.50 10.84
C TYR A 210 11.77 -14.39 9.65
N GLU A 211 12.94 -15.00 9.72
CA GLU A 211 13.94 -14.94 8.64
C GLU A 211 13.48 -15.58 7.32
N ARG A 212 12.43 -16.43 7.35
CA ARG A 212 11.85 -16.99 6.12
C ARG A 212 11.30 -15.95 5.16
N PHE A 213 10.98 -14.74 5.66
CA PHE A 213 10.57 -13.61 4.81
C PHE A 213 11.71 -13.02 3.96
N TYR A 214 12.96 -13.40 4.22
CA TYR A 214 14.15 -12.94 3.51
C TYR A 214 14.86 -14.05 2.70
N ALA A 215 14.27 -15.25 2.66
CA ALA A 215 14.85 -16.40 1.97
C ALA A 215 14.57 -16.42 0.47
#